data_2af16bbefd8798e6a36da8a05b1ec14a
#
_entry.id   2af16bbefd8798e6a36da8a05b1ec14a
#
_cell.length_a   1.000
_cell.length_b   1.000
_cell.length_c   1.000
_cell.angle_alpha   90.00
_cell.angle_beta   90.00
_cell.angle_gamma   90.00
#
_symmetry.space_group_name_H-M   'P 1'
#
loop_
_entity.id
_entity.type
_entity.pdbx_description
1 polymer ?
#
loop_
_entity_poly.entity_id
_entity_poly.type
_entity_poly.pdbx_seq_one_letter_code
_entity_poly.pdbx_strand_id
1 'polypeptide(L)'
;MSRGKIFECEVTVSYGVKEKLQTKHRIEIWEVEEVIYDDPHAFSISYKDCHFLYGQTFSGRYLLVLVRVLSSEEILKLGFMQGTKVLKIITARDMNSKQRKTYNKRKGTA
;
A
#
# COMPACT_ATOMS: atom_id res chain seq x y z
N MET A 1 -2.18 -15.64 -9.87
CA MET A 1 -3.39 -15.11 -9.25
C MET A 1 -3.40 -13.61 -9.31
N SER A 2 -4.56 -13.04 -9.56
CA SER A 2 -4.74 -11.59 -9.57
C SER A 2 -4.66 -11.03 -8.15
N ARG A 3 -3.99 -9.89 -7.99
CA ARG A 3 -3.88 -9.21 -6.70
C ARG A 3 -5.14 -8.44 -6.31
N GLY A 4 -6.07 -8.31 -7.24
CA GLY A 4 -7.25 -7.50 -7.06
C GLY A 4 -7.08 -6.08 -7.61
N LYS A 5 -8.20 -5.43 -7.85
CA LYS A 5 -8.24 -4.13 -8.52
C LYS A 5 -7.62 -2.99 -7.72
N ILE A 6 -7.52 -3.12 -6.40
CA ILE A 6 -6.95 -2.07 -5.57
C ILE A 6 -5.48 -1.80 -5.93
N PHE A 7 -4.77 -2.79 -6.44
CA PHE A 7 -3.38 -2.64 -6.85
C PHE A 7 -3.22 -2.03 -8.25
N GLU A 8 -4.32 -1.74 -8.93
CA GLU A 8 -4.33 -1.09 -10.25
C GLU A 8 -4.59 0.41 -10.15
N CYS A 9 -4.73 0.94 -8.93
CA CYS A 9 -5.00 2.36 -8.70
C CYS A 9 -3.75 3.21 -8.76
N GLU A 10 -3.93 4.50 -9.05
CA GLU A 10 -2.88 5.48 -8.84
C GLU A 10 -2.65 5.68 -7.34
N VAL A 11 -1.47 6.14 -6.98
CA VAL A 11 -1.10 6.31 -5.56
C VAL A 11 -0.68 7.74 -5.30
N THR A 12 -1.15 8.30 -4.19
CA THR A 12 -0.73 9.61 -3.74
C THR A 12 -0.33 9.55 -2.27
N VAL A 13 0.56 10.45 -1.86
CA VAL A 13 1.00 10.56 -0.47
C VAL A 13 1.27 12.03 -0.17
N SER A 14 0.83 12.49 1.01
CA SER A 14 1.13 13.86 1.43
C SER A 14 2.59 13.96 1.86
N TYR A 15 3.14 15.17 1.79
CA TYR A 15 4.52 15.43 2.21
C TYR A 15 4.72 15.04 3.69
N GLY A 16 3.76 15.37 4.55
CA GLY A 16 3.86 15.05 5.98
C GLY A 16 3.91 13.55 6.25
N VAL A 17 3.10 12.77 5.53
CA VAL A 17 3.12 11.31 5.66
C VAL A 17 4.44 10.74 5.15
N LYS A 18 4.90 11.23 3.98
CA LYS A 18 6.17 10.80 3.40
C LYS A 18 7.32 11.01 4.38
N GLU A 19 7.36 12.19 5.01
CA GLU A 19 8.38 12.52 5.98
C GLU A 19 8.32 11.63 7.21
N LYS A 20 7.11 11.36 7.74
CA LYS A 20 6.93 10.46 8.87
C LYS A 20 7.39 9.03 8.56
N LEU A 21 7.12 8.57 7.35
CA LEU A 21 7.57 7.24 6.94
C LEU A 21 9.09 7.15 6.98
N GLN A 22 9.76 8.16 6.47
CA GLN A 22 11.23 8.19 6.44
C GLN A 22 11.82 8.30 7.85
N THR A 23 11.28 9.18 8.69
CA THR A 23 11.86 9.48 10.00
C THR A 23 11.48 8.50 11.10
N LYS A 24 10.21 8.05 11.13
CA LYS A 24 9.72 7.16 12.19
C LYS A 24 9.87 5.69 11.84
N HIS A 25 9.63 5.34 10.59
CA HIS A 25 9.59 3.93 10.17
C HIS A 25 10.75 3.55 9.25
N ARG A 26 11.56 4.52 8.85
CA ARG A 26 12.65 4.33 7.91
C ARG A 26 12.20 3.64 6.63
N ILE A 27 11.02 4.05 6.17
CA ILE A 27 10.42 3.54 4.94
C ILE A 27 10.48 4.63 3.88
N GLU A 28 11.05 4.31 2.73
CA GLU A 28 11.06 5.21 1.58
C GLU A 28 9.81 4.98 0.75
N ILE A 29 9.32 6.03 0.11
CA ILE A 29 8.09 5.91 -0.69
C ILE A 29 8.26 4.91 -1.83
N TRP A 30 9.46 4.79 -2.40
CA TRP A 30 9.71 3.83 -3.47
C TRP A 30 9.56 2.38 -2.98
N GLU A 31 9.79 2.10 -1.70
CA GLU A 31 9.55 0.77 -1.13
C GLU A 31 8.06 0.46 -1.10
N VAL A 32 7.24 1.44 -0.75
CA VAL A 32 5.78 1.30 -0.76
C VAL A 32 5.29 1.06 -2.19
N GLU A 33 5.84 1.80 -3.14
CA GLU A 33 5.50 1.64 -4.55
C GLU A 33 5.86 0.24 -5.07
N GLU A 34 6.99 -0.32 -4.66
CA GLU A 34 7.35 -1.69 -5.02
C GLU A 34 6.29 -2.68 -4.55
N VAL A 35 5.80 -2.53 -3.33
CA VAL A 35 4.73 -3.39 -2.80
C VAL A 35 3.47 -3.25 -3.64
N ILE A 36 3.07 -2.03 -3.96
CA ILE A 36 1.82 -1.78 -4.65
C ILE A 36 1.89 -2.19 -6.13
N TYR A 37 2.97 -1.83 -6.81
CA TYR A 37 3.05 -2.02 -8.25
C TYR A 37 3.76 -3.31 -8.69
N ASP A 38 4.70 -3.79 -7.91
CA ASP A 38 5.64 -4.81 -8.37
C ASP A 38 5.55 -6.15 -7.65
N ASP A 39 4.94 -6.21 -6.46
CA ASP A 39 4.81 -7.48 -5.74
C ASP A 39 3.59 -8.27 -6.24
N PRO A 40 3.78 -9.37 -6.98
CA PRO A 40 2.67 -10.15 -7.52
C PRO A 40 1.89 -10.90 -6.44
N HIS A 41 2.44 -11.02 -5.24
CA HIS A 41 1.82 -11.73 -4.12
C HIS A 41 1.17 -10.81 -3.09
N ALA A 42 1.24 -9.50 -3.30
CA ALA A 42 0.61 -8.54 -2.40
C ALA A 42 -0.90 -8.75 -2.36
N PHE A 43 -1.49 -8.55 -1.19
CA PHE A 43 -2.94 -8.67 -1.04
C PHE A 43 -3.45 -7.57 -0.12
N SER A 44 -4.76 -7.34 -0.16
CA SER A 44 -5.39 -6.32 0.67
C SER A 44 -6.47 -6.92 1.57
N ILE A 45 -6.63 -6.30 2.73
CA ILE A 45 -7.72 -6.61 3.66
C ILE A 45 -8.44 -5.30 3.94
N SER A 46 -9.76 -5.30 3.66
CA SER A 46 -10.59 -4.12 3.92
C SER A 46 -10.84 -3.94 5.41
N TYR A 47 -10.80 -2.69 5.87
CA TYR A 47 -11.14 -2.36 7.24
C TYR A 47 -11.80 -0.98 7.24
N LYS A 48 -13.11 -0.93 7.48
CA LYS A 48 -13.90 0.31 7.40
C LYS A 48 -13.70 0.95 6.02
N ASP A 49 -13.27 2.21 5.98
CA ASP A 49 -13.06 2.94 4.73
C ASP A 49 -11.65 2.80 4.19
N CYS A 50 -10.85 1.95 4.82
CA CYS A 50 -9.44 1.80 4.49
C CYS A 50 -9.13 0.38 4.05
N HIS A 51 -7.91 0.20 3.54
CA HIS A 51 -7.39 -1.11 3.16
C HIS A 51 -6.00 -1.26 3.71
N PHE A 52 -5.71 -2.43 4.29
CA PHE A 52 -4.36 -2.81 4.65
C PHE A 52 -3.77 -3.61 3.51
N LEU A 53 -2.64 -3.14 2.97
CA LEU A 53 -1.94 -3.82 1.90
C LEU A 53 -0.74 -4.54 2.50
N TYR A 54 -0.65 -5.84 2.26
CA TYR A 54 0.45 -6.69 2.71
C TYR A 54 1.33 -6.97 1.51
N GLY A 55 2.63 -6.72 1.63
CA GLY A 55 3.52 -6.98 0.52
C GLY A 55 4.98 -7.02 0.94
N GLN A 56 5.83 -7.35 -0.01
CA GLN A 56 7.26 -7.49 0.21
C GLN A 56 8.01 -6.73 -0.87
N THR A 57 9.05 -6.00 -0.46
CA THR A 57 9.90 -5.27 -1.40
C THR A 57 10.87 -6.24 -2.09
N PHE A 58 11.53 -5.78 -3.14
CA PHE A 58 12.54 -6.59 -3.83
C PHE A 58 13.70 -6.96 -2.90
N SER A 59 14.01 -6.12 -1.94
CA SER A 59 15.08 -6.41 -0.96
C SER A 59 14.63 -7.41 0.11
N GLY A 60 13.37 -7.81 0.11
CA GLY A 60 12.85 -8.78 1.07
C GLY A 60 12.18 -8.18 2.30
N ARG A 61 12.00 -6.87 2.35
CA ARG A 61 11.37 -6.20 3.47
C ARG A 61 9.86 -6.40 3.43
N TYR A 62 9.26 -6.85 4.53
CA TYR A 62 7.82 -7.07 4.62
C TYR A 62 7.15 -5.79 5.12
N LEU A 63 6.26 -5.22 4.31
CA LEU A 63 5.57 -3.97 4.65
C LEU A 63 4.06 -4.15 4.76
N LEU A 64 3.50 -3.44 5.72
CA LEU A 64 2.06 -3.27 5.88
C LEU A 64 1.75 -1.81 5.57
N VAL A 65 0.92 -1.57 4.56
CA VAL A 65 0.60 -0.22 4.11
C VAL A 65 -0.89 0.03 4.32
N LEU A 66 -1.23 1.11 5.00
CA LEU A 66 -2.62 1.52 5.17
C LEU A 66 -2.96 2.59 4.14
N VAL A 67 -3.98 2.33 3.34
CA VAL A 67 -4.41 3.25 2.28
C VAL A 67 -5.92 3.51 2.38
N ARG A 68 -6.35 4.63 1.82
CA ARG A 68 -7.75 4.98 1.68
C ARG A 68 -8.05 5.28 0.22
N VAL A 69 -9.17 4.80 -0.28
CA VAL A 69 -9.63 5.14 -1.64
C VAL A 69 -10.22 6.54 -1.59
N LEU A 70 -9.76 7.41 -2.47
CA LEU A 70 -10.23 8.79 -2.51
C LEU A 70 -11.59 8.90 -3.21
N SER A 71 -12.39 9.87 -2.78
CA SER A 71 -13.64 10.20 -3.44
C SER A 71 -13.38 10.92 -4.77
N SER A 72 -14.41 10.98 -5.62
CA SER A 72 -14.32 11.69 -6.90
C SER A 72 -13.91 13.16 -6.71
N GLU A 73 -14.47 13.81 -5.69
CA GLU A 73 -14.15 15.19 -5.37
C GLU A 73 -12.68 15.38 -4.98
N GLU A 74 -12.18 14.51 -4.11
CA GLU A 74 -10.78 14.55 -3.69
C GLU A 74 -9.83 14.33 -4.87
N ILE A 75 -10.18 13.40 -5.74
CA ILE A 75 -9.38 13.07 -6.93
C ILE A 75 -9.25 14.28 -7.85
N LEU A 76 -10.35 14.99 -8.10
CA LEU A 76 -10.35 16.18 -8.94
C LEU A 76 -9.54 17.31 -8.30
N LYS A 77 -9.63 17.48 -6.99
CA LYS A 77 -8.85 18.49 -6.26
C LYS A 77 -7.35 18.28 -6.36
N LEU A 78 -6.93 17.02 -6.49
CA LEU A 78 -5.52 16.68 -6.63
C LEU A 78 -5.02 16.78 -8.08
N GLY A 79 -5.91 17.12 -9.02
CA GLY A 79 -5.54 17.29 -10.40
C GLY A 79 -5.56 16.02 -11.25
N PHE A 80 -6.09 14.93 -10.73
CA PHE A 80 -6.28 13.72 -11.52
C PHE A 80 -7.51 13.84 -12.41
N MET A 81 -7.51 13.12 -13.52
CA MET A 81 -8.65 13.08 -14.41
C MET A 81 -9.85 12.40 -13.75
N GLN A 82 -11.05 12.85 -14.10
CA GLN A 82 -12.28 12.24 -13.66
C GLN A 82 -12.29 10.76 -14.05
N GLY A 83 -12.71 9.90 -13.10
CA GLY A 83 -12.76 8.47 -13.33
C GLY A 83 -11.49 7.72 -12.93
N THR A 84 -10.40 8.44 -12.67
CA THR A 84 -9.17 7.82 -12.15
C THR A 84 -9.42 7.31 -10.74
N LYS A 85 -8.91 6.12 -10.44
CA LYS A 85 -8.97 5.58 -9.08
C LYS A 85 -7.65 5.84 -8.37
N VAL A 86 -7.72 6.46 -7.19
CA VAL A 86 -6.54 6.91 -6.46
C VAL A 86 -6.56 6.42 -5.01
N LEU A 87 -5.45 5.85 -4.59
CA LEU A 87 -5.22 5.45 -3.19
C LEU A 87 -4.36 6.51 -2.53
N LYS A 88 -4.79 6.96 -1.35
CA LYS A 88 -3.97 7.83 -0.52
C LYS A 88 -3.29 6.99 0.55
N ILE A 89 -1.96 7.06 0.62
CA ILE A 89 -1.20 6.38 1.65
C ILE A 89 -1.41 7.12 2.96
N ILE A 90 -1.91 6.41 3.98
CA ILE A 90 -2.14 6.95 5.31
C ILE A 90 -0.90 6.72 6.17
N THR A 91 -0.38 5.51 6.18
CA THR A 91 0.84 5.14 6.88
C THR A 91 1.35 3.80 6.37
N ALA A 92 2.56 3.44 6.77
CA ALA A 92 3.14 2.13 6.49
C ALA A 92 4.09 1.76 7.62
N ARG A 93 4.28 0.47 7.83
CA ARG A 93 5.23 -0.03 8.82
C ARG A 93 5.67 -1.44 8.43
N ASP A 94 6.70 -1.93 9.10
CA ASP A 94 7.11 -3.31 8.92
C ASP A 94 6.05 -4.25 9.49
N MET A 95 5.85 -5.38 8.85
CA MET A 95 4.96 -6.42 9.37
C MET A 95 5.54 -7.02 10.66
N ASN A 96 4.66 -7.36 11.61
CA ASN A 96 5.06 -8.16 12.74
C ASN A 96 5.17 -9.64 12.30
N SER A 97 5.62 -10.52 13.19
CA SER A 97 5.84 -11.93 12.84
C SER A 97 4.57 -12.64 12.40
N LYS A 98 3.44 -12.33 13.03
CA LYS A 98 2.14 -12.92 12.68
C LYS A 98 1.72 -12.50 11.26
N GLN A 99 1.91 -11.23 10.94
CA GLN A 99 1.56 -10.70 9.63
C GLN A 99 2.46 -11.29 8.54
N ARG A 100 3.75 -11.46 8.81
CA ARG A 100 4.68 -12.11 7.86
C ARG A 100 4.27 -13.56 7.60
N LYS A 101 3.84 -14.28 8.63
CA LYS A 101 3.34 -15.65 8.46
C LYS A 101 2.12 -15.68 7.57
N THR A 102 1.19 -14.75 7.78
CA THR A 102 -0.02 -14.65 6.96
C THR A 102 0.34 -14.37 5.50
N TYR A 103 1.24 -13.43 5.27
CA TYR A 103 1.69 -13.09 3.92
C TYR A 103 2.35 -14.30 3.24
N ASN A 104 3.28 -14.96 3.92
CA ASN A 104 3.99 -16.10 3.37
C ASN A 104 3.07 -17.28 3.09
N LYS A 105 2.08 -17.50 3.94
CA LYS A 105 1.10 -18.55 3.74
C LYS A 105 0.28 -18.31 2.46
N ARG A 106 -0.14 -17.07 2.25
CA ARG A 106 -0.89 -16.71 1.04
C ARG A 106 -0.01 -16.75 -0.22
N LYS A 107 1.26 -16.45 -0.06
CA LYS A 107 2.23 -16.53 -1.14
C LYS A 107 2.50 -17.96 -1.58
N GLY A 108 2.16 -18.94 -0.73
CA GLY A 108 2.39 -20.34 -1.03
C GLY A 108 3.75 -20.87 -0.60
N THR A 109 4.50 -20.10 0.17
CA THR A 109 5.77 -20.53 0.76
C THR A 109 5.52 -20.98 2.19
N ALA A 110 4.86 -22.08 2.32
CA ALA A 110 4.54 -22.60 3.64
C ALA A 110 5.80 -23.07 4.37
#